data_81137265d87187c86ad00d8c73c6b4b6
#
_entry.id   81137265d87187c86ad00d8c73c6b4b6
#
_cell.length_a   1.000
_cell.length_b   1.000
_cell.length_c   1.000
_cell.angle_alpha   90.00
_cell.angle_beta   90.00
_cell.angle_gamma   90.00
#
_symmetry.space_group_name_H-M   'P 1'
#
loop_
_entity.id
_entity.type
_entity.pdbx_description
1 polymer ?
#
loop_
_entity_poly.entity_id
_entity_poly.type
_entity_poly.pdbx_seq_one_letter_code
_entity_poly.pdbx_strand_id
1 'polypeptide(L)'
;KFYGGRYALQTYGGRWRAVRVLGEGGQGRVFEVEDARGIPDRGELAQLIQVAFREMNQEISAMQPDTVKFDKFVQAVRTVVKTEHLPRAAVKELLPLADAVNATTALQRMETELETMRSIEHPALLKVLDEDIKHRWFVMEYFANGPMSKQPQRYKGQVIETLRAFRPIVDAVAELHKASIVHRDIKPDNIFVGDDGRLVLGDCGLAIKLQGQERLTTTYEKVGTTDWMPGWALGMRLEDVKPSFDVFSLGKLLWSMVSGRERLRLWYFKKREFSLTHMFPDNNQMEVVNDILAKTVVEEPEHCLASATEMLEAVDEAISAIEARTHRPGQAGTMRCRFCGRGNYAKTSFFQEDGFQRASDRRYSYICDNCGHIEAFFWAEGKLPVGWEG
;
A
#
# COMPACT_ATOMS: atom_id res chain seq x y z
N LYS A 1 -25.97 11.50 2.07
CA LYS A 1 -26.41 12.85 1.70
C LYS A 1 -25.73 13.18 0.39
N PHE A 2 -26.51 13.24 -0.69
CA PHE A 2 -26.05 13.65 -2.01
C PHE A 2 -25.63 15.14 -1.96
N TYR A 3 -24.34 15.42 -2.04
CA TYR A 3 -23.84 16.74 -2.39
C TYR A 3 -23.81 16.89 -3.92
N GLY A 4 -24.95 16.77 -4.55
CA GLY A 4 -25.12 17.04 -5.94
C GLY A 4 -25.55 18.49 -6.14
N GLY A 5 -24.66 19.37 -6.61
CA GLY A 5 -25.18 20.67 -6.99
C GLY A 5 -24.24 21.75 -7.51
N ARG A 6 -22.95 21.73 -7.20
CA ARG A 6 -22.04 22.82 -7.64
C ARG A 6 -20.82 22.39 -8.45
N TYR A 7 -20.44 21.11 -8.46
CA TYR A 7 -19.18 20.65 -9.08
C TYR A 7 -19.36 19.83 -10.36
N ALA A 8 -20.59 19.46 -10.70
CA ALA A 8 -20.91 18.57 -11.84
C ALA A 8 -20.63 19.16 -13.25
N LEU A 9 -20.12 20.39 -13.33
CA LEU A 9 -19.82 21.06 -14.61
C LEU A 9 -18.34 21.44 -14.75
N GLN A 10 -17.48 21.14 -13.74
CA GLN A 10 -16.07 21.50 -13.82
C GLN A 10 -15.33 20.51 -14.72
N THR A 11 -14.61 21.05 -15.72
CA THR A 11 -13.81 20.27 -16.65
C THR A 11 -12.36 20.76 -16.61
N TYR A 12 -11.42 19.83 -16.53
CA TYR A 12 -10.00 20.11 -16.51
C TYR A 12 -9.39 19.77 -17.88
N GLY A 13 -8.65 20.73 -18.43
CA GLY A 13 -8.00 20.60 -19.74
C GLY A 13 -8.93 20.23 -20.90
N GLY A 14 -10.24 20.54 -20.80
CA GLY A 14 -11.24 20.15 -21.80
C GLY A 14 -11.46 18.64 -21.95
N ARG A 15 -10.86 17.83 -21.06
CA ARG A 15 -10.87 16.37 -21.13
C ARG A 15 -11.50 15.72 -19.90
N TRP A 16 -11.13 16.16 -18.69
CA TRP A 16 -11.46 15.49 -17.46
C TRP A 16 -12.65 16.15 -16.78
N ARG A 17 -13.78 15.48 -16.78
CA ARG A 17 -15.03 15.98 -16.20
C ARG A 17 -15.17 15.52 -14.75
N ALA A 18 -15.37 16.47 -13.83
CA ALA A 18 -15.56 16.18 -12.42
C ALA A 18 -16.86 15.40 -12.17
N VAL A 19 -16.75 14.32 -11.38
CA VAL A 19 -17.87 13.46 -10.98
C VAL A 19 -18.28 13.75 -9.53
N ARG A 20 -17.31 13.71 -8.60
CA ARG A 20 -17.54 13.99 -7.18
C ARG A 20 -16.26 14.36 -6.47
N VAL A 21 -16.39 14.99 -5.31
CA VAL A 21 -15.27 15.25 -4.40
C VAL A 21 -14.88 13.96 -3.70
N LEU A 22 -13.59 13.61 -3.71
CA LEU A 22 -13.00 12.51 -2.96
C LEU A 22 -12.44 12.97 -1.62
N GLY A 23 -11.88 14.19 -1.56
CA GLY A 23 -11.31 14.76 -0.36
C GLY A 23 -11.06 16.26 -0.52
N GLU A 24 -10.99 16.97 0.61
CA GLU A 24 -10.64 18.37 0.69
C GLU A 24 -9.72 18.58 1.89
N GLY A 25 -8.63 19.30 1.70
CA GLY A 25 -7.64 19.61 2.73
C GLY A 25 -7.21 21.06 2.67
N GLY A 26 -6.31 21.48 3.58
CA GLY A 26 -5.90 22.86 3.72
C GLY A 26 -5.21 23.48 2.49
N GLN A 27 -4.77 22.66 1.54
CA GLN A 27 -4.05 23.14 0.36
C GLN A 27 -4.78 22.86 -0.96
N GLY A 28 -5.75 21.94 -0.99
CA GLY A 28 -6.38 21.54 -2.24
C GLY A 28 -7.57 20.60 -2.07
N ARG A 29 -8.12 20.25 -3.22
CA ARG A 29 -9.22 19.30 -3.36
C ARG A 29 -8.82 18.16 -4.28
N VAL A 30 -9.39 17.00 -4.04
CA VAL A 30 -9.26 15.84 -4.91
C VAL A 30 -10.65 15.46 -5.40
N PHE A 31 -10.80 15.34 -6.73
CA PHE A 31 -12.03 14.94 -7.38
C PHE A 31 -11.86 13.60 -8.09
N GLU A 32 -12.88 12.77 -8.07
CA GLU A 32 -13.04 11.73 -9.06
C GLU A 32 -13.45 12.39 -10.38
N VAL A 33 -12.78 12.04 -11.47
CA VAL A 33 -13.05 12.56 -12.80
C VAL A 33 -13.20 11.41 -13.80
N GLU A 34 -13.85 11.69 -14.92
CA GLU A 34 -13.96 10.77 -16.04
C GLU A 34 -13.35 11.39 -17.31
N ASP A 35 -12.76 10.55 -18.16
CA ASP A 35 -12.23 10.96 -19.45
C ASP A 35 -13.39 11.17 -20.43
N ALA A 36 -13.79 12.41 -20.60
CA ALA A 36 -14.96 12.80 -21.39
C ALA A 36 -14.61 13.39 -22.77
N ARG A 37 -13.42 13.08 -23.30
CA ARG A 37 -13.01 13.60 -24.63
C ARG A 37 -14.03 13.26 -25.73
N GLY A 38 -14.56 14.32 -26.35
CA GLY A 38 -15.52 14.17 -27.46
C GLY A 38 -16.89 13.59 -27.08
N ILE A 39 -17.20 13.55 -25.78
CA ILE A 39 -18.47 13.06 -25.27
C ILE A 39 -19.28 14.25 -24.74
N PRO A 40 -20.51 14.46 -25.21
CA PRO A 40 -21.39 15.49 -24.69
C PRO A 40 -21.65 15.35 -23.19
N ASP A 41 -21.95 16.43 -22.47
CA ASP A 41 -22.34 16.35 -21.09
C ASP A 41 -23.68 15.60 -20.87
N ARG A 42 -23.99 15.23 -19.63
CA ARG A 42 -25.22 14.47 -19.33
C ARG A 42 -26.51 15.23 -19.69
N GLY A 43 -26.49 16.55 -19.64
CA GLY A 43 -27.64 17.38 -20.03
C GLY A 43 -27.83 17.39 -21.55
N GLU A 44 -26.73 17.56 -22.27
CA GLU A 44 -26.73 17.47 -23.75
C GLU A 44 -27.14 16.06 -24.21
N LEU A 45 -26.65 15.00 -23.56
CA LEU A 45 -27.07 13.63 -23.86
C LEU A 45 -28.54 13.40 -23.59
N ALA A 46 -29.06 13.91 -22.48
CA ALA A 46 -30.48 13.80 -22.13
C ALA A 46 -31.36 14.53 -23.17
N GLN A 47 -30.93 15.71 -23.61
CA GLN A 47 -31.61 16.44 -24.68
C GLN A 47 -31.56 15.68 -26.01
N LEU A 48 -30.40 15.14 -26.37
CA LEU A 48 -30.23 14.32 -27.58
C LEU A 48 -31.17 13.12 -27.61
N ILE A 49 -31.27 12.40 -26.47
CA ILE A 49 -32.21 11.27 -26.33
C ILE A 49 -33.66 11.73 -26.43
N GLN A 50 -34.01 12.82 -25.73
CA GLN A 50 -35.39 13.32 -25.75
C GLN A 50 -35.80 13.76 -27.13
N VAL A 51 -34.92 14.44 -27.90
CA VAL A 51 -35.17 14.85 -29.25
C VAL A 51 -35.33 13.62 -30.17
N ALA A 52 -34.37 12.70 -30.13
CA ALA A 52 -34.39 11.49 -30.96
C ALA A 52 -35.61 10.59 -30.62
N PHE A 53 -35.99 10.48 -29.37
CA PHE A 53 -37.19 9.75 -28.94
C PHE A 53 -38.48 10.41 -29.40
N ARG A 54 -38.55 11.75 -29.38
CA ARG A 54 -39.72 12.51 -29.83
C ARG A 54 -39.89 12.38 -31.37
N GLU A 55 -38.80 12.48 -32.11
CA GLU A 55 -38.80 12.27 -33.54
C GLU A 55 -39.26 10.86 -33.93
N MET A 56 -38.74 9.84 -33.24
CA MET A 56 -39.16 8.46 -33.46
C MET A 56 -40.65 8.23 -33.15
N ASN A 57 -41.17 8.77 -32.03
CA ASN A 57 -42.58 8.62 -31.67
C ASN A 57 -43.54 9.31 -32.64
N GLN A 58 -43.17 10.44 -33.25
CA GLN A 58 -43.99 11.11 -34.25
C GLN A 58 -44.19 10.23 -35.50
N GLU A 59 -43.20 9.43 -35.86
CA GLU A 59 -43.28 8.55 -37.03
C GLU A 59 -44.00 7.24 -36.79
N ILE A 60 -43.82 6.66 -35.58
CA ILE A 60 -44.62 5.50 -35.16
C ILE A 60 -46.11 5.87 -35.21
N SER A 61 -46.47 7.08 -34.78
CA SER A 61 -47.84 7.59 -34.83
C SER A 61 -48.36 7.84 -36.22
N ALA A 62 -47.46 8.11 -37.19
CA ALA A 62 -47.81 8.33 -38.59
C ALA A 62 -47.83 7.05 -39.44
N MET A 63 -47.54 5.87 -38.84
CA MET A 63 -47.43 4.58 -39.54
C MET A 63 -46.41 4.56 -40.70
N GLN A 64 -45.42 5.43 -40.66
CA GLN A 64 -44.32 5.47 -41.64
C GLN A 64 -42.99 5.27 -40.92
N PRO A 65 -42.51 4.02 -40.77
CA PRO A 65 -41.24 3.77 -40.09
C PRO A 65 -40.07 4.30 -40.96
N ASP A 66 -39.40 5.34 -40.45
CA ASP A 66 -38.14 5.83 -41.00
C ASP A 66 -36.96 5.21 -40.24
N THR A 67 -36.24 4.33 -40.91
CA THR A 67 -35.07 3.65 -40.36
C THR A 67 -33.99 4.64 -39.90
N VAL A 68 -33.89 5.81 -40.55
CA VAL A 68 -32.89 6.85 -40.23
C VAL A 68 -33.11 7.44 -38.81
N LYS A 69 -34.36 7.66 -38.44
CA LYS A 69 -34.66 8.22 -37.10
C LYS A 69 -34.56 7.20 -35.99
N PHE A 70 -34.88 5.94 -36.29
CA PHE A 70 -34.61 4.83 -35.38
C PHE A 70 -33.11 4.66 -35.15
N ASP A 71 -32.31 4.73 -36.21
CA ASP A 71 -30.84 4.67 -36.10
C ASP A 71 -30.26 5.83 -35.27
N LYS A 72 -30.78 7.05 -35.42
CA LYS A 72 -30.41 8.19 -34.57
C LYS A 72 -30.71 7.96 -33.11
N PHE A 73 -31.88 7.39 -32.78
CA PHE A 73 -32.20 7.02 -31.39
C PHE A 73 -31.26 5.95 -30.86
N VAL A 74 -31.00 4.89 -31.62
CA VAL A 74 -30.06 3.84 -31.27
C VAL A 74 -28.65 4.41 -31.06
N GLN A 75 -28.20 5.33 -31.91
CA GLN A 75 -26.91 6.00 -31.73
C GLN A 75 -26.87 6.87 -30.48
N ALA A 76 -27.93 7.62 -30.17
CA ALA A 76 -28.01 8.40 -28.94
C ALA A 76 -27.93 7.49 -27.68
N VAL A 77 -28.67 6.38 -27.69
CA VAL A 77 -28.63 5.38 -26.59
C VAL A 77 -27.24 4.74 -26.48
N ARG A 78 -26.62 4.35 -27.59
CA ARG A 78 -25.25 3.81 -27.61
C ARG A 78 -24.23 4.80 -27.03
N THR A 79 -24.40 6.10 -27.32
CA THR A 79 -23.53 7.14 -26.76
C THR A 79 -23.68 7.22 -25.24
N VAL A 80 -24.91 7.15 -24.71
CA VAL A 80 -25.15 7.11 -23.25
C VAL A 80 -24.53 5.88 -22.62
N VAL A 81 -24.73 4.70 -23.21
CA VAL A 81 -24.15 3.44 -22.69
C VAL A 81 -22.62 3.52 -22.68
N LYS A 82 -22.01 4.12 -23.69
CA LYS A 82 -20.56 4.35 -23.69
C LYS A 82 -20.11 5.30 -22.57
N THR A 83 -20.93 6.30 -22.20
CA THR A 83 -20.57 7.23 -21.12
C THR A 83 -20.63 6.61 -19.71
N GLU A 84 -21.36 5.52 -19.51
CA GLU A 84 -21.41 4.81 -18.22
C GLU A 84 -20.09 4.09 -17.88
N HIS A 85 -19.22 3.90 -18.87
CA HIS A 85 -17.98 3.13 -18.76
C HIS A 85 -16.74 3.96 -19.11
N LEU A 86 -16.79 5.27 -18.91
CA LEU A 86 -15.63 6.12 -19.15
C LEU A 86 -14.47 5.80 -18.20
N PRO A 87 -13.23 5.85 -18.70
CA PRO A 87 -12.06 5.71 -17.84
C PRO A 87 -12.09 6.74 -16.72
N ARG A 88 -11.90 6.28 -15.49
CA ARG A 88 -11.89 7.14 -14.30
C ARG A 88 -10.48 7.49 -13.91
N ALA A 89 -10.34 8.71 -13.39
CA ALA A 89 -9.09 9.23 -12.83
C ALA A 89 -9.38 10.07 -11.58
N ALA A 90 -8.34 10.55 -10.93
CA ALA A 90 -8.46 11.51 -9.84
C ALA A 90 -7.73 12.81 -10.22
N VAL A 91 -8.36 13.95 -10.01
CA VAL A 91 -7.74 15.27 -10.17
C VAL A 91 -7.42 15.83 -8.80
N LYS A 92 -6.19 16.28 -8.61
CA LYS A 92 -5.77 17.10 -7.47
C LYS A 92 -5.66 18.55 -7.92
N GLU A 93 -6.46 19.43 -7.31
CA GLU A 93 -6.52 20.86 -7.59
C GLU A 93 -6.09 21.65 -6.35
N LEU A 94 -5.18 22.59 -6.51
CA LEU A 94 -4.81 23.52 -5.44
C LEU A 94 -5.83 24.63 -5.33
N LEU A 95 -6.31 24.86 -4.12
CA LEU A 95 -7.20 25.99 -3.86
C LEU A 95 -6.43 27.33 -3.88
N PRO A 96 -7.09 28.41 -4.32
CA PRO A 96 -6.56 29.75 -4.15
C PRO A 96 -6.36 30.04 -2.66
N LEU A 97 -5.12 30.30 -2.25
CA LEU A 97 -4.79 30.72 -0.88
C LEU A 97 -4.71 32.22 -0.84
N ALA A 98 -5.28 32.82 0.22
CA ALA A 98 -5.29 34.26 0.39
C ALA A 98 -3.88 34.84 0.71
N ASP A 99 -3.01 34.03 1.29
CA ASP A 99 -1.63 34.38 1.61
C ASP A 99 -0.69 33.94 0.48
N ALA A 100 0.04 34.91 -0.10
CA ALA A 100 0.95 34.66 -1.21
C ALA A 100 2.11 33.72 -0.87
N VAL A 101 2.61 33.72 0.38
CA VAL A 101 3.69 32.84 0.83
C VAL A 101 3.21 31.38 0.86
N ASN A 102 2.03 31.15 1.45
CA ASN A 102 1.43 29.81 1.49
C ASN A 102 1.04 29.32 0.09
N ALA A 103 0.59 30.22 -0.80
CA ALA A 103 0.27 29.89 -2.19
C ALA A 103 1.51 29.44 -2.97
N THR A 104 2.64 30.13 -2.80
CA THR A 104 3.92 29.79 -3.43
C THR A 104 4.42 28.43 -2.91
N THR A 105 4.39 28.22 -1.59
CA THR A 105 4.80 26.94 -0.98
C THR A 105 3.94 25.78 -1.47
N ALA A 106 2.62 25.96 -1.59
CA ALA A 106 1.71 24.92 -2.09
C ALA A 106 2.01 24.57 -3.56
N LEU A 107 2.30 25.57 -4.41
CA LEU A 107 2.66 25.35 -5.80
C LEU A 107 4.00 24.61 -5.91
N GLN A 108 5.01 24.99 -5.17
CA GLN A 108 6.31 24.32 -5.13
C GLN A 108 6.19 22.85 -4.69
N ARG A 109 5.35 22.57 -3.70
CA ARG A 109 5.06 21.17 -3.29
C ARG A 109 4.41 20.38 -4.41
N MET A 110 3.45 20.97 -5.13
CA MET A 110 2.83 20.31 -6.29
C MET A 110 3.86 20.04 -7.39
N GLU A 111 4.72 20.98 -7.70
CA GLU A 111 5.81 20.81 -8.69
C GLU A 111 6.76 19.68 -8.27
N THR A 112 7.20 19.67 -7.01
CA THR A 112 8.04 18.61 -6.46
C THR A 112 7.36 17.24 -6.52
N GLU A 113 6.06 17.18 -6.19
CA GLU A 113 5.26 15.96 -6.26
C GLU A 113 5.22 15.42 -7.71
N LEU A 114 4.92 16.28 -8.68
CA LEU A 114 4.88 15.93 -10.10
C LEU A 114 6.24 15.49 -10.64
N GLU A 115 7.30 16.22 -10.32
CA GLU A 115 8.67 15.84 -10.70
C GLU A 115 9.05 14.46 -10.14
N THR A 116 8.72 14.20 -8.88
CA THR A 116 9.00 12.92 -8.22
C THR A 116 8.24 11.79 -8.88
N MET A 117 6.92 11.96 -9.08
CA MET A 117 6.06 10.94 -9.72
C MET A 117 6.45 10.64 -11.18
N ARG A 118 7.07 11.59 -11.87
CA ARG A 118 7.54 11.42 -13.26
C ARG A 118 8.96 10.86 -13.36
N SER A 119 9.76 11.10 -12.36
CA SER A 119 11.18 10.71 -12.39
C SER A 119 11.39 9.20 -12.30
N ILE A 120 10.39 8.47 -11.75
CA ILE A 120 10.48 7.04 -11.55
C ILE A 120 9.17 6.37 -11.98
N GLU A 121 9.27 5.49 -12.95
CA GLU A 121 8.16 4.65 -13.36
C GLU A 121 8.23 3.30 -12.65
N HIS A 122 7.27 3.04 -11.74
CA HIS A 122 7.18 1.80 -10.99
C HIS A 122 5.71 1.37 -10.80
N PRO A 123 5.37 0.06 -10.93
CA PRO A 123 3.98 -0.40 -10.80
C PRO A 123 3.31 -0.10 -9.47
N ALA A 124 4.09 0.04 -8.40
CA ALA A 124 3.61 0.40 -7.06
C ALA A 124 3.78 1.88 -6.72
N LEU A 125 4.06 2.76 -7.70
CA LEU A 125 3.99 4.22 -7.57
C LEU A 125 2.81 4.76 -8.37
N LEU A 126 2.13 5.74 -7.81
CA LEU A 126 1.00 6.41 -8.42
C LEU A 126 1.44 7.15 -9.70
N LYS A 127 0.71 6.95 -10.82
CA LYS A 127 1.03 7.57 -12.10
C LYS A 127 0.27 8.87 -12.31
N VAL A 128 0.97 9.88 -12.84
CA VAL A 128 0.37 11.10 -13.39
C VAL A 128 -0.11 10.81 -14.80
N LEU A 129 -1.34 11.18 -15.11
CA LEU A 129 -2.00 10.96 -16.40
C LEU A 129 -2.08 12.24 -17.23
N ASP A 130 -2.18 13.40 -16.56
CA ASP A 130 -2.31 14.72 -17.20
C ASP A 130 -2.01 15.82 -16.19
N GLU A 131 -1.68 17.03 -16.64
CA GLU A 131 -1.43 18.15 -15.74
C GLU A 131 -1.58 19.50 -16.41
N ASP A 132 -1.85 20.50 -15.58
CA ASP A 132 -1.75 21.92 -15.93
C ASP A 132 -1.32 22.72 -14.71
N ILE A 133 -0.01 22.89 -14.56
CA ILE A 133 0.58 23.60 -13.42
C ILE A 133 0.12 25.08 -13.42
N LYS A 134 -0.06 25.68 -14.59
CA LYS A 134 -0.52 27.07 -14.71
C LYS A 134 -1.90 27.24 -14.09
N HIS A 135 -2.78 26.25 -14.25
CA HIS A 135 -4.12 26.24 -13.65
C HIS A 135 -4.18 25.45 -12.35
N ARG A 136 -3.01 25.00 -11.82
CA ARG A 136 -2.82 24.42 -10.48
C ARG A 136 -3.58 23.10 -10.28
N TRP A 137 -3.54 22.21 -11.26
CA TRP A 137 -4.12 20.86 -11.14
C TRP A 137 -3.27 19.82 -11.88
N PHE A 138 -3.41 18.59 -11.45
CA PHE A 138 -2.94 17.41 -12.17
C PHE A 138 -3.89 16.24 -12.01
N VAL A 139 -3.84 15.31 -12.95
CA VAL A 139 -4.64 14.09 -13.00
C VAL A 139 -3.78 12.89 -12.76
N MET A 140 -4.25 11.97 -11.94
CA MET A 140 -3.56 10.75 -11.54
C MET A 140 -4.50 9.54 -11.59
N GLU A 141 -3.95 8.35 -11.50
CA GLU A 141 -4.73 7.11 -11.41
C GLU A 141 -5.77 7.19 -10.27
N TYR A 142 -6.94 6.63 -10.51
CA TYR A 142 -8.02 6.54 -9.53
C TYR A 142 -8.14 5.12 -8.99
N PHE A 143 -8.25 5.01 -7.69
CA PHE A 143 -8.42 3.75 -6.97
C PHE A 143 -9.77 3.72 -6.26
N ALA A 144 -10.74 2.99 -6.82
CA ALA A 144 -12.12 2.93 -6.30
C ALA A 144 -12.19 2.36 -4.87
N ASN A 145 -11.27 1.45 -4.53
CA ASN A 145 -11.14 0.88 -3.20
C ASN A 145 -10.56 1.85 -2.16
N GLY A 146 -10.04 3.00 -2.61
CA GLY A 146 -9.47 4.05 -1.77
C GLY A 146 -8.17 3.64 -1.06
N PRO A 147 -7.77 4.40 -0.02
CA PRO A 147 -6.56 4.13 0.72
C PRO A 147 -6.71 2.97 1.71
N MET A 148 -5.57 2.37 2.06
CA MET A 148 -5.49 1.26 3.04
C MET A 148 -6.02 1.63 4.42
N SER A 149 -5.94 2.88 4.82
CA SER A 149 -6.51 3.36 6.09
C SER A 149 -8.02 3.09 6.23
N LYS A 150 -8.74 2.95 5.10
CA LYS A 150 -10.16 2.58 5.09
C LYS A 150 -10.39 1.06 5.19
N GLN A 151 -9.33 0.26 5.11
CA GLN A 151 -9.39 -1.21 5.11
C GLN A 151 -8.38 -1.83 6.11
N PRO A 152 -8.34 -1.37 7.38
CA PRO A 152 -7.28 -1.76 8.33
C PRO A 152 -7.25 -3.25 8.64
N GLN A 153 -8.35 -3.97 8.42
CA GLN A 153 -8.46 -5.42 8.68
C GLN A 153 -8.06 -6.29 7.50
N ARG A 154 -7.72 -5.71 6.33
CA ARG A 154 -7.49 -6.43 5.07
C ARG A 154 -6.45 -7.54 5.19
N TYR A 155 -5.36 -7.28 5.89
CA TYR A 155 -4.22 -8.19 6.04
C TYR A 155 -4.02 -8.71 7.46
N LYS A 156 -4.94 -8.40 8.37
CA LYS A 156 -4.81 -8.73 9.79
C LYS A 156 -4.51 -10.20 10.03
N GLY A 157 -3.38 -10.48 10.67
CA GLY A 157 -2.94 -11.83 11.03
C GLY A 157 -2.42 -12.67 9.86
N GLN A 158 -2.41 -12.15 8.63
CA GLN A 158 -2.04 -12.87 7.40
C GLN A 158 -0.61 -12.48 6.99
N VAL A 159 0.41 -13.12 7.57
CA VAL A 159 1.81 -12.68 7.41
C VAL A 159 2.30 -12.80 5.98
N ILE A 160 2.17 -13.97 5.36
CA ILE A 160 2.73 -14.20 4.01
C ILE A 160 2.02 -13.34 2.95
N GLU A 161 0.71 -13.21 3.03
CA GLU A 161 -0.09 -12.36 2.15
C GLU A 161 0.27 -10.89 2.32
N THR A 162 0.50 -10.48 3.59
CA THR A 162 0.96 -9.11 3.90
C THR A 162 2.33 -8.84 3.29
N LEU A 163 3.30 -9.72 3.50
CA LEU A 163 4.66 -9.53 2.99
C LEU A 163 4.67 -9.48 1.45
N ARG A 164 3.90 -10.34 0.79
CA ARG A 164 3.78 -10.34 -0.68
C ARG A 164 3.15 -9.05 -1.22
N ALA A 165 2.11 -8.53 -0.54
CA ALA A 165 1.47 -7.28 -0.93
C ALA A 165 2.34 -6.05 -0.59
N PHE A 166 3.10 -6.11 0.50
CA PHE A 166 3.97 -5.05 0.99
C PHE A 166 5.27 -4.92 0.17
N ARG A 167 5.82 -6.04 -0.30
CA ARG A 167 7.08 -6.10 -1.05
C ARG A 167 7.17 -5.09 -2.21
N PRO A 168 6.17 -4.97 -3.11
CA PRO A 168 6.20 -3.98 -4.19
C PRO A 168 6.27 -2.52 -3.70
N ILE A 169 5.72 -2.20 -2.54
CA ILE A 169 5.83 -0.87 -1.94
C ILE A 169 7.28 -0.62 -1.49
N VAL A 170 7.91 -1.60 -0.83
CA VAL A 170 9.33 -1.49 -0.42
C VAL A 170 10.23 -1.33 -1.63
N ASP A 171 9.98 -2.09 -2.71
CA ASP A 171 10.69 -2.01 -3.99
C ASP A 171 10.57 -0.61 -4.62
N ALA A 172 9.36 -0.07 -4.67
CA ALA A 172 9.10 1.29 -5.14
C ALA A 172 9.89 2.36 -4.35
N VAL A 173 9.93 2.22 -3.01
CA VAL A 173 10.71 3.14 -2.16
C VAL A 173 12.22 2.91 -2.35
N ALA A 174 12.67 1.69 -2.63
CA ALA A 174 14.06 1.43 -2.97
C ALA A 174 14.48 2.13 -4.27
N GLU A 175 13.60 2.16 -5.29
CA GLU A 175 13.86 2.92 -6.53
C GLU A 175 13.90 4.44 -6.26
N LEU A 176 13.03 4.97 -5.39
CA LEU A 176 13.12 6.38 -4.95
C LEU A 176 14.47 6.66 -4.27
N HIS A 177 14.92 5.80 -3.36
CA HIS A 177 16.19 5.95 -2.65
C HIS A 177 17.40 5.89 -3.60
N LYS A 178 17.39 5.02 -4.63
CA LYS A 178 18.42 4.97 -5.68
C LYS A 178 18.49 6.28 -6.46
N ALA A 179 17.37 6.94 -6.67
CA ALA A 179 17.28 8.26 -7.27
C ALA A 179 17.59 9.41 -6.28
N SER A 180 18.06 9.07 -5.07
CA SER A 180 18.31 10.04 -3.97
C SER A 180 17.06 10.81 -3.54
N ILE A 181 15.90 10.19 -3.61
CA ILE A 181 14.61 10.78 -3.17
C ILE A 181 14.14 10.06 -1.91
N VAL A 182 13.77 10.82 -0.88
CA VAL A 182 13.12 10.34 0.35
C VAL A 182 11.68 10.83 0.35
N HIS A 183 10.73 9.90 0.52
CA HIS A 183 9.29 10.14 0.38
C HIS A 183 8.70 10.94 1.56
N ARG A 184 9.08 10.59 2.80
CA ARG A 184 8.76 11.28 4.07
C ARG A 184 7.30 11.23 4.55
N ASP A 185 6.37 10.66 3.79
CA ASP A 185 4.96 10.56 4.22
C ASP A 185 4.37 9.18 3.92
N ILE A 186 5.13 8.10 4.23
CA ILE A 186 4.66 6.72 4.08
C ILE A 186 3.72 6.38 5.24
N LYS A 187 2.44 6.15 4.91
CA LYS A 187 1.37 5.82 5.86
C LYS A 187 0.19 5.16 5.14
N PRO A 188 -0.74 4.47 5.82
CA PRO A 188 -1.89 3.82 5.19
C PRO A 188 -2.79 4.74 4.37
N ASP A 189 -2.84 6.05 4.70
CA ASP A 189 -3.61 7.04 3.94
C ASP A 189 -3.05 7.26 2.53
N ASN A 190 -1.76 7.05 2.34
CA ASN A 190 -1.04 7.25 1.09
C ASN A 190 -0.78 5.93 0.33
N ILE A 191 -1.30 4.80 0.82
CA ILE A 191 -1.26 3.51 0.13
C ILE A 191 -2.64 3.20 -0.43
N PHE A 192 -2.78 3.25 -1.74
CA PHE A 192 -4.02 2.96 -2.45
C PHE A 192 -4.15 1.49 -2.82
N VAL A 193 -5.39 1.01 -2.88
CA VAL A 193 -5.70 -0.40 -3.17
C VAL A 193 -6.33 -0.50 -4.57
N GLY A 194 -5.65 -1.16 -5.49
CA GLY A 194 -6.15 -1.45 -6.83
C GLY A 194 -7.28 -2.48 -6.84
N ASP A 195 -8.01 -2.55 -7.95
CA ASP A 195 -9.10 -3.51 -8.14
C ASP A 195 -8.55 -4.95 -8.22
N ASP A 196 -7.32 -5.11 -8.68
CA ASP A 196 -6.55 -6.37 -8.67
C ASP A 196 -5.94 -6.72 -7.30
N GLY A 197 -6.11 -5.85 -6.31
CA GLY A 197 -5.56 -6.00 -4.97
C GLY A 197 -4.13 -5.50 -4.80
N ARG A 198 -3.46 -5.00 -5.86
CA ARG A 198 -2.14 -4.37 -5.76
C ARG A 198 -2.18 -3.14 -4.86
N LEU A 199 -1.06 -2.89 -4.18
CA LEU A 199 -0.87 -1.68 -3.39
C LEU A 199 -0.05 -0.66 -4.19
N VAL A 200 -0.41 0.61 -4.09
CA VAL A 200 0.23 1.71 -4.82
C VAL A 200 0.49 2.86 -3.86
N LEU A 201 1.74 3.29 -3.77
CA LEU A 201 2.17 4.44 -2.97
C LEU A 201 1.93 5.73 -3.76
N GLY A 202 1.28 6.69 -3.14
CA GLY A 202 1.01 8.02 -3.68
C GLY A 202 1.36 9.13 -2.71
N ASP A 203 1.02 10.36 -3.09
CA ASP A 203 1.26 11.60 -2.35
C ASP A 203 2.75 11.88 -2.04
N CYS A 204 3.50 12.16 -3.10
CA CYS A 204 4.92 12.57 -3.00
C CYS A 204 5.10 14.06 -2.64
N GLY A 205 4.05 14.75 -2.16
CA GLY A 205 4.09 16.19 -1.87
C GLY A 205 5.05 16.62 -0.75
N LEU A 206 5.58 15.66 0.01
CA LEU A 206 6.62 15.87 1.01
C LEU A 206 7.98 15.29 0.61
N ALA A 207 8.10 14.69 -0.58
CA ALA A 207 9.33 14.10 -1.05
C ALA A 207 10.46 15.15 -1.18
N ILE A 208 11.69 14.72 -0.93
CA ILE A 208 12.87 15.57 -1.09
C ILE A 208 13.95 14.85 -1.88
N LYS A 209 14.67 15.60 -2.74
CA LYS A 209 15.90 15.14 -3.36
C LYS A 209 17.08 15.45 -2.43
N LEU A 210 17.89 14.44 -2.10
CA LEU A 210 19.05 14.58 -1.20
C LEU A 210 20.21 15.35 -1.83
N GLN A 211 20.20 15.54 -3.17
CA GLN A 211 21.24 16.25 -3.91
C GLN A 211 20.62 17.32 -4.81
N GLY A 212 21.20 18.53 -4.81
CA GLY A 212 21.05 19.52 -5.90
C GLY A 212 19.89 20.52 -5.80
N GLN A 213 19.07 20.55 -4.77
CA GLN A 213 18.09 21.62 -4.61
C GLN A 213 18.61 22.76 -3.72
N GLU A 214 18.47 24.01 -4.20
CA GLU A 214 18.56 25.20 -3.34
C GLU A 214 17.49 25.08 -2.24
N ARG A 215 17.97 25.09 -1.00
CA ARG A 215 17.21 24.76 0.20
C ARG A 215 16.26 25.89 0.53
N LEU A 216 14.99 25.68 0.31
CA LEU A 216 13.97 26.47 1.02
C LEU A 216 14.07 26.10 2.50
N THR A 217 14.79 26.94 3.23
CA THR A 217 14.96 26.86 4.67
C THR A 217 13.62 26.79 5.36
N THR A 218 13.25 25.62 5.81
CA THR A 218 12.24 25.51 6.86
C THR A 218 12.62 24.34 7.76
N THR A 219 12.85 24.70 9.04
CA THR A 219 12.71 23.80 10.17
C THR A 219 11.55 22.87 9.93
N TYR A 220 11.69 21.61 10.31
CA TYR A 220 10.63 20.62 10.30
C TYR A 220 9.42 21.17 11.08
N GLU A 221 8.67 22.07 10.47
CA GLU A 221 7.32 22.36 10.95
C GLU A 221 6.51 21.10 10.78
N LYS A 222 5.64 20.80 11.75
CA LYS A 222 4.76 19.62 11.84
C LYS A 222 4.00 19.34 10.54
N VAL A 223 4.72 18.92 9.49
CA VAL A 223 4.17 18.54 8.21
C VAL A 223 4.26 17.01 8.15
N GLY A 224 3.16 16.37 8.43
CA GLY A 224 3.03 14.92 8.48
C GLY A 224 2.40 14.47 9.80
N THR A 225 1.79 13.32 9.77
CA THR A 225 1.21 12.70 10.97
C THR A 225 2.36 12.20 11.83
N THR A 226 2.66 12.86 12.94
CA THR A 226 3.77 12.57 13.87
C THR A 226 3.84 11.09 14.30
N ASP A 227 2.74 10.37 14.20
CA ASP A 227 2.65 8.95 14.55
C ASP A 227 3.41 8.03 13.58
N TRP A 228 3.69 8.46 12.34
CA TRP A 228 4.36 7.65 11.30
C TRP A 228 5.84 7.99 11.14
N MET A 229 6.26 9.11 11.70
CA MET A 229 7.65 9.58 11.65
C MET A 229 8.49 8.93 12.74
N PRO A 230 9.80 8.74 12.52
CA PRO A 230 10.71 8.37 13.59
C PRO A 230 10.83 9.50 14.62
N GLY A 231 10.89 9.12 15.91
CA GLY A 231 11.02 10.09 17.01
C GLY A 231 12.29 10.93 16.92
N TRP A 232 13.37 10.33 16.42
CA TRP A 232 14.67 11.01 16.23
C TRP A 232 14.67 12.02 15.07
N ALA A 233 13.66 12.01 14.20
CA ALA A 233 13.53 13.01 13.14
C ALA A 233 12.83 14.30 13.61
N LEU A 234 12.28 14.34 14.82
CA LEU A 234 11.66 15.54 15.37
C LEU A 234 12.73 16.60 15.63
N GLY A 235 12.64 17.72 14.93
CA GLY A 235 13.61 18.81 15.02
C GLY A 235 14.85 18.67 14.13
N MET A 236 14.95 17.58 13.33
CA MET A 236 16.00 17.46 12.32
C MET A 236 15.90 18.56 11.26
N ARG A 237 17.05 18.94 10.71
CA ARG A 237 17.08 19.77 9.49
C ARG A 237 16.77 18.89 8.28
N LEU A 238 16.21 19.48 7.24
CA LEU A 238 15.93 18.76 5.99
C LEU A 238 17.19 18.12 5.38
N GLU A 239 18.34 18.75 5.58
CA GLU A 239 19.65 18.28 5.09
C GLU A 239 20.15 17.01 5.79
N ASP A 240 19.64 16.72 6.99
CA ASP A 240 20.02 15.56 7.79
C ASP A 240 19.11 14.36 7.55
N VAL A 241 18.04 14.53 6.74
CA VAL A 241 17.11 13.45 6.40
C VAL A 241 17.83 12.38 5.57
N LYS A 242 17.71 11.13 5.99
CA LYS A 242 18.31 9.95 5.34
C LYS A 242 17.21 8.99 4.86
N PRO A 243 17.50 8.07 3.94
CA PRO A 243 16.57 7.02 3.50
C PRO A 243 15.99 6.18 4.65
N SER A 244 16.72 6.02 5.77
CA SER A 244 16.25 5.32 6.97
C SER A 244 14.97 5.92 7.56
N PHE A 245 14.66 7.18 7.26
CA PHE A 245 13.37 7.80 7.62
C PHE A 245 12.18 7.02 7.02
N ASP A 246 12.24 6.74 5.72
CA ASP A 246 11.18 5.97 5.04
C ASP A 246 11.16 4.52 5.51
N VAL A 247 12.32 3.93 5.80
CA VAL A 247 12.43 2.56 6.33
C VAL A 247 11.70 2.42 7.66
N PHE A 248 11.84 3.40 8.55
CA PHE A 248 11.08 3.41 9.80
C PHE A 248 9.56 3.48 9.54
N SER A 249 9.13 4.34 8.63
CA SER A 249 7.71 4.49 8.27
C SER A 249 7.15 3.22 7.61
N LEU A 250 7.95 2.57 6.74
CA LEU A 250 7.63 1.26 6.14
C LEU A 250 7.48 0.17 7.22
N GLY A 251 8.35 0.14 8.21
CA GLY A 251 8.23 -0.79 9.34
C GLY A 251 6.91 -0.60 10.11
N LYS A 252 6.52 0.64 10.38
CA LYS A 252 5.23 0.95 11.00
C LYS A 252 4.05 0.56 10.11
N LEU A 253 4.15 0.77 8.81
CA LEU A 253 3.15 0.35 7.84
C LEU A 253 2.98 -1.18 7.88
N LEU A 254 4.08 -1.93 7.86
CA LEU A 254 4.06 -3.39 7.98
C LEU A 254 3.37 -3.85 9.26
N TRP A 255 3.73 -3.25 10.40
CA TRP A 255 3.07 -3.55 11.67
C TRP A 255 1.56 -3.25 11.62
N SER A 256 1.16 -2.11 11.06
CA SER A 256 -0.26 -1.72 10.90
C SER A 256 -1.03 -2.72 10.06
N MET A 257 -0.46 -3.16 8.93
CA MET A 257 -1.05 -4.16 8.05
C MET A 257 -1.29 -5.48 8.79
N VAL A 258 -0.27 -6.02 9.45
CA VAL A 258 -0.34 -7.32 10.14
C VAL A 258 -1.22 -7.25 11.39
N SER A 259 -1.13 -6.17 12.19
CA SER A 259 -1.92 -6.03 13.41
C SER A 259 -3.39 -5.71 13.13
N GLY A 260 -3.71 -5.11 11.98
CA GLY A 260 -5.02 -4.54 11.67
C GLY A 260 -5.35 -3.29 12.49
N ARG A 261 -4.35 -2.66 13.11
CA ARG A 261 -4.50 -1.45 13.91
C ARG A 261 -3.96 -0.23 13.17
N GLU A 262 -4.59 0.91 13.37
CA GLU A 262 -4.23 2.14 12.66
C GLU A 262 -2.84 2.67 13.03
N ARG A 263 -2.42 2.52 14.30
CA ARG A 263 -1.23 3.20 14.83
C ARG A 263 -0.40 2.33 15.76
N LEU A 264 0.91 2.34 15.53
CA LEU A 264 1.92 1.89 16.45
C LEU A 264 2.51 3.10 17.18
N ARG A 265 2.41 3.11 18.51
CA ARG A 265 2.98 4.21 19.30
C ARG A 265 4.51 4.07 19.32
N LEU A 266 5.23 5.10 18.87
CA LEU A 266 6.69 5.16 18.83
C LEU A 266 7.29 3.87 18.22
N TRP A 267 8.27 3.25 18.88
CA TRP A 267 8.92 1.96 18.54
C TRP A 267 8.47 0.80 19.45
N TYR A 268 7.29 0.91 20.04
CA TYR A 268 6.85 0.03 21.13
C TYR A 268 6.27 -1.33 20.65
N PHE A 269 6.62 -1.82 19.48
CA PHE A 269 6.06 -3.08 18.95
C PHE A 269 6.35 -4.31 19.83
N LYS A 270 7.39 -4.27 20.70
CA LYS A 270 7.69 -5.32 21.69
C LYS A 270 6.87 -5.21 22.96
N LYS A 271 6.22 -4.07 23.26
CA LYS A 271 5.36 -3.95 24.43
C LYS A 271 4.12 -4.82 24.24
N ARG A 272 3.67 -5.46 25.33
CA ARG A 272 2.56 -6.42 25.33
C ARG A 272 1.35 -5.97 24.51
N GLU A 273 0.96 -4.72 24.65
CA GLU A 273 -0.21 -4.15 23.96
C GLU A 273 -0.03 -4.01 22.44
N PHE A 274 1.23 -3.95 21.95
CA PHE A 274 1.59 -3.80 20.53
C PHE A 274 2.27 -5.04 19.94
N SER A 275 2.57 -6.06 20.76
CA SER A 275 3.28 -7.25 20.33
C SER A 275 2.42 -8.12 19.43
N LEU A 276 2.89 -8.37 18.22
CA LEU A 276 2.21 -9.23 17.24
C LEU A 276 2.10 -10.67 17.74
N THR A 277 3.13 -11.20 18.38
CA THR A 277 3.11 -12.55 18.97
C THR A 277 2.12 -12.66 20.12
N HIS A 278 1.85 -11.56 20.83
CA HIS A 278 0.82 -11.54 21.87
C HIS A 278 -0.59 -11.39 21.28
N MET A 279 -0.75 -10.64 20.20
CA MET A 279 -2.04 -10.51 19.52
C MET A 279 -2.45 -11.77 18.75
N PHE A 280 -1.47 -12.54 18.28
CA PHE A 280 -1.67 -13.74 17.46
C PHE A 280 -0.80 -14.90 17.98
N PRO A 281 -1.08 -15.43 19.19
CA PRO A 281 -0.22 -16.41 19.84
C PRO A 281 -0.11 -17.73 19.07
N ASP A 282 -1.11 -18.06 18.26
CA ASP A 282 -1.14 -19.30 17.46
C ASP A 282 -0.46 -19.15 16.10
N ASN A 283 0.06 -17.96 15.76
CA ASN A 283 0.73 -17.72 14.48
C ASN A 283 2.23 -17.50 14.69
N ASN A 284 3.02 -18.55 14.47
CA ASN A 284 4.47 -18.51 14.60
C ASN A 284 5.19 -17.66 13.53
N GLN A 285 4.51 -17.27 12.46
CA GLN A 285 5.08 -16.36 11.46
C GLN A 285 5.23 -14.94 11.98
N MET A 286 4.60 -14.58 13.10
CA MET A 286 4.72 -13.26 13.71
C MET A 286 6.16 -12.92 14.13
N GLU A 287 6.97 -13.92 14.49
CA GLU A 287 8.39 -13.72 14.80
C GLU A 287 9.16 -13.21 13.57
N VAL A 288 8.85 -13.69 12.38
CA VAL A 288 9.48 -13.24 11.14
C VAL A 288 9.21 -11.75 10.90
N VAL A 289 7.99 -11.29 11.20
CA VAL A 289 7.64 -9.87 11.15
C VAL A 289 8.38 -9.08 12.23
N ASN A 290 8.45 -9.60 13.46
CA ASN A 290 9.19 -8.97 14.56
C ASN A 290 10.68 -8.78 14.23
N ASP A 291 11.30 -9.70 13.49
CA ASP A 291 12.70 -9.59 13.05
C ASP A 291 12.90 -8.41 12.09
N ILE A 292 11.94 -8.17 11.18
CA ILE A 292 11.95 -6.99 10.30
C ILE A 292 11.73 -5.72 11.14
N LEU A 293 10.74 -5.73 12.04
CA LEU A 293 10.44 -4.58 12.89
C LEU A 293 11.62 -4.20 13.79
N ALA A 294 12.38 -5.18 14.28
CA ALA A 294 13.55 -4.94 15.13
C ALA A 294 14.68 -4.19 14.41
N LYS A 295 14.71 -4.23 13.07
CA LYS A 295 15.68 -3.55 12.23
C LYS A 295 15.15 -2.25 11.61
N THR A 296 13.86 -1.95 11.75
CA THR A 296 13.20 -0.82 11.07
C THR A 296 12.52 0.14 12.03
N VAL A 297 11.82 -0.37 13.07
CA VAL A 297 11.07 0.45 14.03
C VAL A 297 11.90 0.58 15.34
N VAL A 298 12.92 1.40 15.26
CA VAL A 298 13.95 1.54 16.29
C VAL A 298 13.89 2.90 16.98
N GLU A 299 14.46 2.99 18.16
CA GLU A 299 14.59 4.24 18.92
C GLU A 299 15.70 5.12 18.36
N GLU A 300 16.84 4.52 18.03
CA GLU A 300 18.04 5.20 17.57
C GLU A 300 18.27 4.98 16.08
N PRO A 301 18.58 6.04 15.31
CA PRO A 301 18.71 5.95 13.85
C PRO A 301 19.81 5.00 13.37
N GLU A 302 20.86 4.80 14.19
CA GLU A 302 22.00 3.93 13.89
C GLU A 302 21.61 2.45 13.80
N HIS A 303 20.53 2.07 14.47
CA HIS A 303 20.01 0.72 14.47
C HIS A 303 19.00 0.45 13.35
N CYS A 304 18.61 1.49 12.63
CA CYS A 304 17.69 1.36 11.49
C CYS A 304 18.44 0.89 10.25
N LEU A 305 17.84 0.00 9.46
CA LEU A 305 18.35 -0.29 8.12
C LEU A 305 18.53 1.02 7.34
N ALA A 306 19.64 1.12 6.61
CA ALA A 306 20.05 2.37 5.99
C ALA A 306 19.20 2.76 4.78
N SER A 307 18.57 1.77 4.12
CA SER A 307 17.80 1.98 2.89
C SER A 307 16.64 1.00 2.73
N ALA A 308 15.69 1.33 1.85
CA ALA A 308 14.62 0.42 1.47
C ALA A 308 15.16 -0.80 0.67
N THR A 309 16.34 -0.72 0.07
CA THR A 309 17.00 -1.88 -0.56
C THR A 309 17.33 -2.96 0.47
N GLU A 310 17.95 -2.57 1.59
CA GLU A 310 18.22 -3.51 2.69
C GLU A 310 16.93 -4.08 3.30
N MET A 311 15.87 -3.28 3.40
CA MET A 311 14.57 -3.74 3.86
C MET A 311 13.93 -4.71 2.86
N LEU A 312 14.09 -4.50 1.55
CA LEU A 312 13.60 -5.40 0.50
C LEU A 312 14.25 -6.77 0.60
N GLU A 313 15.57 -6.82 0.82
CA GLU A 313 16.31 -8.06 1.06
C GLU A 313 15.74 -8.81 2.30
N ALA A 314 15.52 -8.09 3.40
CA ALA A 314 14.94 -8.68 4.61
C ALA A 314 13.52 -9.21 4.38
N VAL A 315 12.69 -8.54 3.58
CA VAL A 315 11.35 -8.99 3.21
C VAL A 315 11.41 -10.22 2.31
N ASP A 316 12.33 -10.27 1.33
CA ASP A 316 12.51 -11.42 0.42
C ASP A 316 13.03 -12.65 1.18
N GLU A 317 13.96 -12.47 2.11
CA GLU A 317 14.41 -13.53 3.02
C GLU A 317 13.25 -14.07 3.88
N ALA A 318 12.42 -13.18 4.42
CA ALA A 318 11.26 -13.54 5.23
C ALA A 318 10.23 -14.37 4.44
N ILE A 319 9.89 -13.93 3.22
CA ILE A 319 9.00 -14.67 2.32
C ILE A 319 9.57 -16.05 2.03
N SER A 320 10.84 -16.11 1.62
CA SER A 320 11.53 -17.36 1.29
C SER A 320 11.57 -18.33 2.48
N ALA A 321 11.83 -17.80 3.68
CA ALA A 321 11.86 -18.62 4.91
C ALA A 321 10.49 -19.21 5.26
N ILE A 322 9.40 -18.46 5.07
CA ILE A 322 8.04 -18.93 5.31
C ILE A 322 7.67 -20.01 4.26
N GLU A 323 7.95 -19.73 2.98
CA GLU A 323 7.65 -20.66 1.87
C GLU A 323 8.44 -21.96 1.97
N ALA A 324 9.73 -21.90 2.34
CA ALA A 324 10.53 -23.08 2.55
C ALA A 324 9.99 -23.97 3.69
N ARG A 325 9.37 -23.36 4.71
CA ARG A 325 8.72 -24.10 5.81
C ARG A 325 7.41 -24.76 5.34
N THR A 326 6.68 -24.13 4.42
CA THR A 326 5.42 -24.67 3.88
C THR A 326 5.64 -25.73 2.78
N HIS A 327 6.79 -25.70 2.08
CA HIS A 327 7.11 -26.59 0.96
C HIS A 327 7.97 -27.79 1.32
N ARG A 328 8.21 -28.09 2.61
CA ARG A 328 8.82 -29.38 2.95
C ARG A 328 7.77 -30.47 2.79
N PRO A 329 7.80 -31.26 1.68
CA PRO A 329 6.93 -32.42 1.57
C PRO A 329 7.25 -33.32 2.75
N GLY A 330 6.22 -33.79 3.43
CA GLY A 330 6.38 -34.72 4.53
C GLY A 330 7.21 -35.93 4.08
N GLN A 331 8.44 -36.02 4.58
CA GLN A 331 9.15 -37.29 4.51
C GLN A 331 8.34 -38.26 5.36
N ALA A 332 8.10 -39.46 4.80
CA ALA A 332 7.43 -40.56 5.48
C ALA A 332 8.06 -40.73 6.88
N GLY A 333 7.23 -40.72 7.92
CA GLY A 333 7.69 -40.82 9.30
C GLY A 333 7.54 -39.55 10.15
N THR A 334 6.71 -38.57 9.74
CA THR A 334 6.49 -37.34 10.51
C THR A 334 5.41 -37.52 11.56
N MET A 335 5.78 -37.33 12.83
CA MET A 335 4.85 -37.36 13.93
C MET A 335 4.13 -36.02 14.09
N ARG A 336 2.83 -36.04 14.31
CA ARG A 336 2.06 -34.83 14.61
C ARG A 336 2.56 -34.15 15.89
N CYS A 337 2.69 -32.85 15.83
CA CYS A 337 3.05 -32.04 16.97
C CYS A 337 2.04 -32.19 18.10
N ARG A 338 2.50 -32.66 19.25
CA ARG A 338 1.67 -32.84 20.46
C ARG A 338 1.21 -31.51 21.06
N PHE A 339 1.95 -30.43 20.79
CA PHE A 339 1.65 -29.12 21.32
C PHE A 339 0.55 -28.41 20.54
N CYS A 340 0.65 -28.34 19.21
CA CYS A 340 -0.35 -27.63 18.41
C CYS A 340 -1.37 -28.57 17.69
N GLY A 341 -1.11 -29.86 17.63
CA GLY A 341 -1.97 -30.85 16.99
C GLY A 341 -2.11 -30.73 15.48
N ARG A 342 -1.44 -29.76 14.84
CA ARG A 342 -1.59 -29.41 13.41
C ARG A 342 -0.34 -29.67 12.60
N GLY A 343 0.83 -29.31 13.11
CA GLY A 343 2.11 -29.47 12.44
C GLY A 343 2.74 -30.84 12.66
N ASN A 344 3.78 -31.12 11.89
CA ASN A 344 4.57 -32.34 12.02
C ASN A 344 5.97 -31.99 12.58
N TYR A 345 6.56 -32.91 13.34
CA TYR A 345 7.92 -32.74 13.80
C TYR A 345 8.93 -33.12 12.71
N ALA A 346 9.82 -32.19 12.39
CA ALA A 346 10.97 -32.44 11.52
C ALA A 346 12.24 -32.55 12.38
N LYS A 347 13.06 -33.56 12.09
CA LYS A 347 14.36 -33.75 12.76
C LYS A 347 15.29 -32.59 12.40
N THR A 348 15.76 -31.86 13.39
CA THR A 348 16.83 -30.88 13.22
C THR A 348 18.20 -31.49 13.51
N SER A 349 19.26 -30.77 13.21
CA SER A 349 20.63 -31.23 13.38
C SER A 349 20.96 -31.68 14.80
N PHE A 350 21.95 -32.54 14.92
CA PHE A 350 22.56 -32.95 16.19
C PHE A 350 23.04 -31.73 16.96
N PHE A 351 22.65 -31.58 18.22
CA PHE A 351 23.45 -30.87 19.21
C PHE A 351 24.42 -31.87 19.84
N GLN A 352 25.69 -31.77 19.48
CA GLN A 352 26.77 -32.39 20.19
C GLN A 352 27.26 -31.33 21.19
N GLU A 353 26.84 -31.43 22.46
CA GLU A 353 27.54 -30.70 23.49
C GLU A 353 28.90 -31.42 23.74
N ASP A 354 29.98 -30.68 23.53
CA ASP A 354 31.32 -31.13 23.81
C ASP A 354 31.42 -31.61 25.28
N GLY A 355 31.54 -32.93 25.48
CA GLY A 355 31.71 -33.48 26.84
C GLY A 355 31.06 -34.85 27.07
N PHE A 356 30.20 -35.36 26.20
CA PHE A 356 29.54 -36.68 26.41
C PHE A 356 30.32 -37.81 25.76
N GLN A 357 30.85 -38.75 26.57
CA GLN A 357 31.72 -39.85 26.11
C GLN A 357 30.96 -41.13 25.67
N ARG A 358 29.63 -41.19 25.73
CA ARG A 358 28.87 -42.40 25.39
C ARG A 358 27.82 -42.19 24.28
N ALA A 359 27.75 -43.14 23.38
CA ALA A 359 26.76 -43.16 22.24
C ALA A 359 25.30 -43.13 22.73
N SER A 360 25.06 -43.54 24.00
CA SER A 360 23.76 -43.54 24.69
C SER A 360 23.21 -42.18 24.99
N ASP A 361 24.05 -41.12 24.94
CA ASP A 361 23.68 -39.76 25.40
C ASP A 361 23.32 -38.81 24.26
N ARG A 362 23.01 -39.37 23.10
CA ARG A 362 22.61 -38.56 21.92
C ARG A 362 21.23 -37.96 22.11
N ARG A 363 21.14 -36.65 22.03
CA ARG A 363 19.88 -35.91 22.00
C ARG A 363 19.48 -35.61 20.58
N TYR A 364 18.23 -35.84 20.26
CA TYR A 364 17.64 -35.39 18.99
C TYR A 364 16.60 -34.33 19.29
N SER A 365 16.71 -33.19 18.60
CA SER A 365 15.71 -32.16 18.67
C SER A 365 14.84 -32.21 17.40
N TYR A 366 13.56 -32.11 17.62
CA TYR A 366 12.56 -32.07 16.56
C TYR A 366 11.82 -30.73 16.68
N ILE A 367 11.67 -30.04 15.57
CA ILE A 367 10.94 -28.76 15.50
C ILE A 367 9.65 -29.00 14.75
N CYS A 368 8.54 -28.54 15.32
CA CYS A 368 7.26 -28.54 14.64
C CYS A 368 7.27 -27.52 13.49
N ASP A 369 6.90 -27.96 12.29
CA ASP A 369 6.82 -27.15 11.09
C ASP A 369 5.71 -26.08 11.13
N ASN A 370 4.72 -26.25 12.00
CA ASN A 370 3.61 -25.32 12.13
C ASN A 370 3.77 -24.30 13.27
N CYS A 371 4.19 -24.73 14.47
CA CYS A 371 4.24 -23.86 15.65
C CYS A 371 5.66 -23.58 16.17
N GLY A 372 6.68 -24.18 15.54
CA GLY A 372 8.07 -24.02 15.97
C GLY A 372 8.41 -24.69 17.32
N HIS A 373 7.46 -25.39 17.95
CA HIS A 373 7.72 -26.08 19.23
C HIS A 373 8.88 -27.06 19.06
N ILE A 374 9.87 -26.94 19.96
CA ILE A 374 11.05 -27.82 19.98
C ILE A 374 10.82 -28.89 21.03
N GLU A 375 10.91 -30.14 20.64
CA GLU A 375 10.87 -31.28 21.54
C GLU A 375 12.20 -32.03 21.48
N ALA A 376 12.85 -32.19 22.61
CA ALA A 376 14.13 -32.87 22.72
C ALA A 376 13.94 -34.28 23.31
N PHE A 377 14.46 -35.30 22.63
CA PHE A 377 14.37 -36.68 23.08
C PHE A 377 15.74 -37.22 23.40
N PHE A 378 15.81 -37.91 24.53
CA PHE A 378 16.98 -38.71 24.91
C PHE A 378 16.85 -40.08 24.25
N TRP A 379 17.88 -40.50 23.57
CA TRP A 379 17.92 -41.83 22.96
C TRP A 379 18.53 -42.82 23.92
N ALA A 380 17.73 -43.64 24.56
CA ALA A 380 18.20 -44.82 25.29
C ALA A 380 17.98 -46.06 24.36
N GLU A 381 19.06 -46.72 24.00
CA GLU A 381 19.08 -48.02 23.34
C GLU A 381 18.40 -48.18 21.98
N GLY A 382 18.44 -47.20 21.08
CA GLY A 382 18.11 -47.39 19.65
C GLY A 382 16.63 -47.59 19.31
N LYS A 383 15.70 -47.40 20.28
CA LYS A 383 14.25 -47.50 20.02
C LYS A 383 13.56 -46.17 20.09
N LEU A 384 12.73 -45.86 19.08
CA LEU A 384 11.83 -44.71 19.13
C LEU A 384 10.82 -44.89 20.27
N PRO A 385 10.38 -43.78 20.91
CA PRO A 385 9.29 -43.83 21.87
C PRO A 385 8.04 -44.47 21.28
N VAL A 386 7.27 -45.20 22.09
CA VAL A 386 6.05 -45.90 21.67
C VAL A 386 5.09 -44.87 21.00
N GLY A 387 4.66 -45.14 19.77
CA GLY A 387 3.84 -44.27 18.93
C GLY A 387 4.63 -43.43 17.90
N TRP A 388 5.93 -43.74 17.74
CA TRP A 388 6.85 -43.12 16.78
C TRP A 388 7.31 -44.07 15.67
N GLU A 389 6.62 -45.16 15.51
CA GLU A 389 6.85 -46.11 14.41
C GLU A 389 6.34 -45.45 13.12
N GLY A 390 7.30 -45.12 12.25
CA GLY A 390 7.12 -44.40 11.00
C GLY A 390 6.67 -45.22 9.81
#